data_ba3854ba1fefdd6c70aad93e3e65abdd
#
_entry.id   ba3854ba1fefdd6c70aad93e3e65abdd
#
_cell.length_a   1.000
_cell.length_b   1.000
_cell.length_c   1.000
_cell.angle_alpha   90.00
_cell.angle_beta   90.00
_cell.angle_gamma   90.00
#
_symmetry.space_group_name_H-M   'P 1'
#
loop_
_entity.id
_entity.type
_entity.pdbx_description
1 polymer ?
#
loop_
_entity_poly.entity_id
_entity_poly.type
_entity_poly.pdbx_seq_one_letter_code
_entity_poly.pdbx_strand_id
1 'polypeptide(L)'
;MINIKLYRLLALLVGFHCMFLANSIAQTTIPGNVAFGTPTKGGLDGKIIRVTTLDAAGPGSLREAIETKGPRIVVFEVGGVIKLHKVGLDVTEPFLTIAGQTAPYPGITIIEGGFWINTHDIVIQHLRVRPGDAGEPKKSGWACDGLTTSGGDAYNIIIDHCSFTWAVDENLSASGRRTEGPDSTSHKITFSNNIIAEGLNDSSHEKGPHSKGGLIHDFCRDIAIVGNLYAHNDMRNPYFKAHTTGVIVNNLIYNPGRVAIQLYYSKSEWENARYEPENAKVSIIGNVLYAGKSTSDTMALVAAMGDAYMEDNLAFDSKGTALPLTYGGINILSEKPVWPTGLMPLPAEEVMGYVTEHVGARPKERDEVDMRIIQDFLDRKGEIIDSQDEVGGYPKYQSTFRKLDIPEDNIEAWLLSLAAA
;
A
#
# COMPACT_ATOMS: atom_id res chain seq x y z
N MET A 1 5.77 64.63 -3.26
CA MET A 1 6.58 63.64 -4.02
C MET A 1 6.73 62.41 -3.14
N ILE A 2 5.83 61.48 -3.30
CA ILE A 2 5.82 60.20 -2.54
C ILE A 2 6.79 59.27 -3.23
N ASN A 3 7.65 58.68 -2.43
CA ASN A 3 8.92 58.09 -2.78
C ASN A 3 8.75 56.75 -3.59
N ILE A 4 8.95 56.80 -4.89
CA ILE A 4 8.88 55.67 -5.84
C ILE A 4 9.75 54.47 -5.40
N LYS A 5 10.77 54.71 -4.59
CA LYS A 5 11.61 53.63 -4.02
C LYS A 5 10.88 52.76 -3.01
N LEU A 6 9.88 53.30 -2.28
CA LEU A 6 9.12 52.56 -1.29
C LEU A 6 8.15 51.58 -1.94
N TYR A 7 7.53 51.95 -3.07
CA TYR A 7 6.65 51.06 -3.83
C TYR A 7 7.37 49.89 -4.50
N ARG A 8 8.62 50.11 -4.95
CA ARG A 8 9.42 49.02 -5.51
C ARG A 8 9.90 48.02 -4.44
N LEU A 9 10.16 48.46 -3.21
CA LEU A 9 10.52 47.59 -2.09
C LEU A 9 9.31 46.79 -1.59
N LEU A 10 8.12 47.41 -1.54
CA LEU A 10 6.88 46.70 -1.17
C LEU A 10 6.46 45.67 -2.24
N ALA A 11 6.58 46.01 -3.53
CA ALA A 11 6.28 45.10 -4.62
C ALA A 11 7.25 43.87 -4.65
N LEU A 12 8.53 44.07 -4.30
CA LEU A 12 9.49 42.99 -4.19
C LEU A 12 9.24 42.10 -2.97
N LEU A 13 8.82 42.66 -1.83
CA LEU A 13 8.46 41.91 -0.62
C LEU A 13 7.17 41.10 -0.81
N VAL A 14 6.17 41.66 -1.46
CA VAL A 14 4.91 40.96 -1.78
C VAL A 14 5.16 39.87 -2.82
N GLY A 15 5.99 40.12 -3.86
CA GLY A 15 6.37 39.13 -4.86
C GLY A 15 7.18 37.96 -4.25
N PHE A 16 8.05 38.25 -3.27
CA PHE A 16 8.82 37.23 -2.57
C PHE A 16 7.95 36.42 -1.60
N HIS A 17 6.97 37.03 -0.93
CA HIS A 17 5.99 36.32 -0.09
C HIS A 17 5.02 35.46 -0.92
N CYS A 18 4.58 35.92 -2.08
CA CYS A 18 3.75 35.14 -2.99
C CYS A 18 4.52 33.94 -3.62
N MET A 19 5.84 34.10 -3.89
CA MET A 19 6.66 32.98 -4.35
C MET A 19 6.89 31.94 -3.25
N PHE A 20 7.05 32.35 -1.98
CA PHE A 20 7.17 31.39 -0.87
C PHE A 20 5.84 30.70 -0.54
N LEU A 21 4.71 31.39 -0.65
CA LEU A 21 3.37 30.79 -0.46
C LEU A 21 3.01 29.86 -1.62
N ALA A 22 3.38 30.17 -2.86
CA ALA A 22 3.15 29.27 -4.00
C ALA A 22 3.98 27.98 -3.93
N ASN A 23 5.20 28.04 -3.39
CA ASN A 23 6.02 26.84 -3.17
C ASN A 23 5.54 25.98 -1.98
N SER A 24 4.91 26.58 -0.95
CA SER A 24 4.37 25.82 0.18
C SER A 24 3.04 25.12 -0.16
N ILE A 25 2.25 25.66 -1.09
CA ILE A 25 0.98 25.03 -1.53
C ILE A 25 1.24 23.89 -2.53
N ALA A 26 2.34 23.94 -3.30
CA ALA A 26 2.69 22.87 -4.23
C ALA A 26 3.30 21.62 -3.54
N GLN A 27 3.68 21.72 -2.25
CA GLN A 27 4.28 20.62 -1.49
C GLN A 27 3.28 19.81 -0.64
N THR A 28 2.01 20.18 -0.59
CA THR A 28 0.97 19.49 0.20
C THR A 28 0.21 18.42 -0.60
N THR A 29 0.57 18.18 -1.85
CA THR A 29 -0.19 17.29 -2.72
C THR A 29 0.50 15.95 -2.87
N ILE A 30 0.21 15.03 -2.04
CA ILE A 30 0.41 13.57 -2.12
C ILE A 30 1.44 13.09 -1.07
N PRO A 31 0.99 12.70 0.14
CA PRO A 31 1.76 11.79 0.98
C PRO A 31 2.12 10.54 0.16
N GLY A 32 3.37 10.16 0.14
CA GLY A 32 3.82 8.98 -0.61
C GLY A 32 4.71 9.28 -1.82
N ASN A 33 4.62 10.46 -2.43
CA ASN A 33 5.56 10.84 -3.50
C ASN A 33 7.00 11.08 -3.01
N VAL A 34 7.21 11.17 -1.70
CA VAL A 34 8.52 11.33 -1.08
C VAL A 34 8.64 10.29 0.02
N ALA A 35 9.23 9.17 -0.29
CA ALA A 35 9.45 8.07 0.64
C ALA A 35 10.65 7.21 0.21
N PHE A 36 10.88 6.07 0.83
CA PHE A 36 12.10 5.29 0.56
C PHE A 36 12.18 4.68 -0.84
N GLY A 37 11.05 4.40 -1.50
CA GLY A 37 11.02 3.93 -2.89
C GLY A 37 11.24 5.01 -3.95
N THR A 38 11.22 6.28 -3.57
CA THR A 38 11.22 7.44 -4.47
C THR A 38 12.38 7.54 -5.47
N PRO A 39 13.59 7.00 -5.21
CA PRO A 39 14.65 7.01 -6.21
C PRO A 39 14.36 6.20 -7.48
N THR A 40 13.34 5.35 -7.48
CA THR A 40 13.01 4.55 -8.66
C THR A 40 12.48 5.39 -9.82
N LYS A 41 12.92 5.06 -11.01
CA LYS A 41 12.34 5.54 -12.26
C LYS A 41 11.30 4.56 -12.83
N GLY A 42 11.18 3.37 -12.23
CA GLY A 42 10.38 2.31 -12.83
C GLY A 42 10.81 2.04 -14.27
N GLY A 43 9.85 2.01 -15.18
CA GLY A 43 10.07 1.80 -16.60
C GLY A 43 10.21 3.06 -17.44
N LEU A 44 10.39 4.25 -16.83
CA LEU A 44 10.57 5.50 -17.59
C LEU A 44 11.74 5.40 -18.58
N ASP A 45 11.57 6.02 -19.73
CA ASP A 45 12.48 5.94 -20.89
C ASP A 45 12.55 4.56 -21.56
N GLY A 46 11.73 3.59 -21.12
CA GLY A 46 11.64 2.26 -21.69
C GLY A 46 10.57 2.12 -22.78
N LYS A 47 10.39 0.88 -23.24
CA LYS A 47 9.36 0.54 -24.22
C LYS A 47 7.97 0.67 -23.61
N ILE A 48 7.01 1.19 -24.36
CA ILE A 48 5.60 1.12 -23.99
C ILE A 48 5.01 -0.18 -24.50
N ILE A 49 4.49 -0.99 -23.59
CA ILE A 49 3.86 -2.28 -23.88
C ILE A 49 2.38 -2.17 -23.60
N ARG A 50 1.56 -2.50 -24.61
CA ARG A 50 0.10 -2.39 -24.54
C ARG A 50 -0.50 -3.73 -24.13
N VAL A 51 -1.23 -3.76 -23.04
CA VAL A 51 -2.08 -4.90 -22.68
C VAL A 51 -3.39 -4.76 -23.45
N THR A 52 -3.69 -5.74 -24.28
CA THR A 52 -4.82 -5.74 -25.21
C THR A 52 -5.81 -6.89 -25.00
N THR A 53 -5.51 -7.80 -24.07
CA THR A 53 -6.41 -8.89 -23.65
C THR A 53 -6.45 -9.01 -22.13
N LEU A 54 -7.53 -9.56 -21.59
CA LEU A 54 -7.70 -9.92 -20.18
C LEU A 54 -7.31 -11.37 -19.89
N ASP A 55 -6.75 -12.09 -20.86
CA ASP A 55 -6.29 -13.46 -20.68
C ASP A 55 -5.16 -13.54 -19.65
N ALA A 56 -5.09 -14.63 -18.90
CA ALA A 56 -4.06 -14.88 -17.89
C ALA A 56 -2.64 -14.91 -18.44
N ALA A 57 -2.47 -15.29 -19.71
CA ALA A 57 -1.20 -15.43 -20.38
C ALA A 57 -1.38 -15.38 -21.92
N GLY A 58 -0.27 -15.32 -22.66
CA GLY A 58 -0.25 -15.27 -24.12
C GLY A 58 -0.10 -13.85 -24.67
N PRO A 59 -0.12 -13.70 -26.01
CA PRO A 59 0.14 -12.43 -26.65
C PRO A 59 -0.82 -11.31 -26.23
N GLY A 60 -0.26 -10.16 -25.86
CA GLY A 60 -1.03 -9.00 -25.40
C GLY A 60 -1.53 -9.08 -23.98
N SER A 61 -1.19 -10.11 -23.20
CA SER A 61 -1.56 -10.23 -21.79
C SER A 61 -0.66 -9.41 -20.87
N LEU A 62 -1.14 -9.15 -19.64
CA LEU A 62 -0.34 -8.51 -18.58
C LEU A 62 0.90 -9.35 -18.25
N ARG A 63 0.79 -10.67 -18.23
CA ARG A 63 1.91 -11.58 -17.96
C ARG A 63 3.03 -11.41 -19.00
N GLU A 64 2.72 -11.45 -20.29
CA GLU A 64 3.71 -11.22 -21.35
C GLU A 64 4.40 -9.84 -21.20
N ALA A 65 3.64 -8.80 -20.86
CA ALA A 65 4.17 -7.47 -20.63
C ALA A 65 5.14 -7.42 -19.43
N ILE A 66 4.83 -8.11 -18.34
CA ILE A 66 5.70 -8.23 -17.16
C ILE A 66 6.98 -8.99 -17.48
N GLU A 67 6.90 -10.08 -18.23
CA GLU A 67 8.03 -10.96 -18.59
C GLU A 67 8.93 -10.35 -19.67
N THR A 68 8.53 -9.24 -20.30
CA THR A 68 9.33 -8.55 -21.31
C THR A 68 10.58 -7.96 -20.69
N LYS A 69 11.75 -8.18 -21.33
CA LYS A 69 13.05 -7.72 -20.84
C LYS A 69 13.32 -6.24 -21.12
N GLY A 70 14.06 -5.64 -20.19
CA GLY A 70 14.51 -4.24 -20.24
C GLY A 70 13.47 -3.24 -19.73
N PRO A 71 13.83 -1.95 -19.67
CA PRO A 71 12.96 -0.91 -19.17
C PRO A 71 11.65 -0.83 -19.96
N ARG A 72 10.50 -0.77 -19.24
CA ARG A 72 9.18 -0.81 -19.89
C ARG A 72 8.08 -0.19 -19.05
N ILE A 73 7.16 0.46 -19.74
CA ILE A 73 5.91 0.96 -19.18
C ILE A 73 4.76 0.12 -19.75
N VAL A 74 4.03 -0.54 -18.89
CA VAL A 74 2.84 -1.33 -19.24
C VAL A 74 1.61 -0.45 -19.14
N VAL A 75 0.89 -0.31 -20.25
CA VAL A 75 -0.36 0.46 -20.36
C VAL A 75 -1.48 -0.45 -20.83
N PHE A 76 -2.72 -0.12 -20.48
CA PHE A 76 -3.88 -0.98 -20.72
C PHE A 76 -4.83 -0.34 -21.74
N GLU A 77 -5.10 -1.03 -22.83
CA GLU A 77 -6.17 -0.71 -23.78
C GLU A 77 -7.46 -1.48 -23.49
N VAL A 78 -7.41 -2.37 -22.50
CA VAL A 78 -8.54 -3.15 -22.00
C VAL A 78 -8.86 -2.80 -20.54
N GLY A 79 -10.13 -2.93 -20.14
CA GLY A 79 -10.59 -2.87 -18.77
C GLY A 79 -11.46 -4.06 -18.45
N GLY A 80 -11.37 -4.57 -17.21
CA GLY A 80 -12.14 -5.73 -16.76
C GLY A 80 -11.36 -6.59 -15.77
N VAL A 81 -11.66 -7.90 -15.76
CA VAL A 81 -11.12 -8.87 -14.81
C VAL A 81 -10.13 -9.79 -15.49
N ILE A 82 -8.91 -9.84 -14.97
CA ILE A 82 -7.87 -10.83 -15.32
C ILE A 82 -7.94 -11.96 -14.30
N LYS A 83 -8.33 -13.16 -14.74
CA LYS A 83 -8.41 -14.34 -13.90
C LYS A 83 -7.13 -15.17 -14.03
N LEU A 84 -6.34 -15.27 -12.98
CA LEU A 84 -5.02 -15.91 -13.02
C LEU A 84 -5.04 -17.42 -12.85
N HIS A 85 -6.19 -18.03 -12.52
CA HIS A 85 -6.32 -19.48 -12.37
C HIS A 85 -5.29 -20.09 -11.40
N LYS A 86 -5.02 -19.41 -10.29
CA LYS A 86 -4.07 -19.81 -9.23
C LYS A 86 -2.58 -19.77 -9.65
N VAL A 87 -2.26 -19.09 -10.74
CA VAL A 87 -0.87 -18.89 -11.18
C VAL A 87 -0.49 -17.42 -10.99
N GLY A 88 0.33 -17.13 -9.98
CA GLY A 88 0.77 -15.76 -9.66
C GLY A 88 1.51 -15.06 -10.80
N LEU A 89 1.70 -13.77 -10.65
CA LEU A 89 2.49 -12.92 -11.55
C LEU A 89 3.86 -12.67 -10.94
N ASP A 90 4.90 -13.33 -11.48
CA ASP A 90 6.28 -13.17 -11.02
C ASP A 90 6.95 -12.01 -11.76
N VAL A 91 7.40 -11.01 -11.00
CA VAL A 91 8.14 -9.85 -11.52
C VAL A 91 9.62 -10.06 -11.23
N THR A 92 10.35 -10.53 -12.23
CA THR A 92 11.79 -10.85 -12.16
C THR A 92 12.69 -9.94 -12.98
N GLU A 93 12.10 -9.17 -13.92
CA GLU A 93 12.83 -8.25 -14.77
C GLU A 93 12.69 -6.81 -14.23
N PRO A 94 13.78 -6.08 -13.97
CA PRO A 94 13.75 -4.74 -13.36
C PRO A 94 13.27 -3.65 -14.34
N PHE A 95 13.16 -2.43 -13.83
CA PHE A 95 12.78 -1.22 -14.55
C PHE A 95 11.39 -1.34 -15.20
N LEU A 96 10.38 -1.59 -14.37
CA LEU A 96 8.99 -1.77 -14.79
C LEU A 96 8.08 -0.71 -14.17
N THR A 97 7.23 -0.09 -14.99
CA THR A 97 6.04 0.65 -14.54
C THR A 97 4.79 -0.05 -15.04
N ILE A 98 3.86 -0.40 -14.15
CA ILE A 98 2.52 -0.87 -14.50
C ILE A 98 1.54 0.26 -14.21
N ALA A 99 1.01 0.87 -15.26
CA ALA A 99 0.18 2.07 -15.20
C ALA A 99 -1.31 1.71 -15.35
N GLY A 100 -1.93 1.21 -14.28
CA GLY A 100 -3.35 0.80 -14.26
C GLY A 100 -4.34 1.94 -14.52
N GLN A 101 -3.95 3.21 -14.28
CA GLN A 101 -4.74 4.40 -14.60
C GLN A 101 -5.02 4.57 -16.11
N THR A 102 -4.25 3.90 -16.96
CA THR A 102 -4.46 3.94 -18.42
C THR A 102 -5.62 3.07 -18.90
N ALA A 103 -6.04 2.10 -18.09
CA ALA A 103 -7.15 1.20 -18.46
C ALA A 103 -8.47 1.98 -18.65
N PRO A 104 -9.32 1.61 -19.61
CA PRO A 104 -10.70 2.12 -19.66
C PRO A 104 -11.49 1.62 -18.43
N TYR A 105 -12.60 2.31 -18.10
CA TYR A 105 -13.51 1.83 -17.06
C TYR A 105 -13.92 0.36 -17.34
N PRO A 106 -13.97 -0.53 -16.35
CA PRO A 106 -13.89 -0.29 -14.90
C PRO A 106 -12.44 -0.28 -14.34
N GLY A 107 -11.40 -0.25 -15.16
CA GLY A 107 -10.03 -0.45 -14.75
C GLY A 107 -9.65 -1.94 -14.76
N ILE A 108 -8.54 -2.31 -14.12
CA ILE A 108 -8.06 -3.69 -14.05
C ILE A 108 -8.27 -4.26 -12.66
N THR A 109 -8.96 -5.40 -12.60
CA THR A 109 -9.07 -6.24 -11.40
C THR A 109 -8.44 -7.60 -11.68
N ILE A 110 -7.52 -8.04 -10.83
CA ILE A 110 -6.82 -9.32 -10.89
C ILE A 110 -7.40 -10.22 -9.81
N ILE A 111 -7.81 -11.43 -10.18
CA ILE A 111 -8.41 -12.42 -9.27
C ILE A 111 -7.71 -13.78 -9.35
N GLU A 112 -7.87 -14.60 -8.31
CA GLU A 112 -7.32 -15.95 -8.19
C GLU A 112 -5.81 -15.99 -8.39
N GLY A 113 -5.11 -15.02 -7.83
CA GLY A 113 -3.66 -14.90 -7.84
C GLY A 113 -3.21 -13.50 -7.44
N GLY A 114 -1.93 -13.32 -7.21
CA GLY A 114 -1.31 -12.09 -6.78
C GLY A 114 0.05 -11.87 -7.43
N PHE A 115 0.81 -10.90 -6.92
CA PHE A 115 2.13 -10.56 -7.42
C PHE A 115 3.24 -11.03 -6.49
N TRP A 116 4.34 -11.49 -7.10
CA TRP A 116 5.60 -11.78 -6.43
C TRP A 116 6.72 -10.98 -7.08
N ILE A 117 7.31 -10.02 -6.36
CA ILE A 117 8.33 -9.12 -6.89
C ILE A 117 9.71 -9.49 -6.30
N ASN A 118 10.61 -9.96 -7.15
CA ASN A 118 11.97 -10.39 -6.77
C ASN A 118 13.07 -9.55 -7.44
N THR A 119 12.76 -8.32 -7.81
CA THR A 119 13.66 -7.43 -8.54
C THR A 119 13.43 -5.96 -8.17
N HIS A 120 14.15 -5.04 -8.77
CA HIS A 120 14.22 -3.65 -8.38
C HIS A 120 13.68 -2.66 -9.42
N ASP A 121 13.51 -1.41 -8.99
CA ASP A 121 13.02 -0.31 -9.81
C ASP A 121 11.65 -0.60 -10.43
N ILE A 122 10.69 -0.85 -9.55
CA ILE A 122 9.31 -1.20 -9.90
C ILE A 122 8.35 -0.12 -9.43
N VAL A 123 7.41 0.27 -10.30
CA VAL A 123 6.27 1.12 -9.97
C VAL A 123 4.98 0.41 -10.39
N ILE A 124 4.06 0.18 -9.47
CA ILE A 124 2.73 -0.38 -9.76
C ILE A 124 1.68 0.58 -9.24
N GLN A 125 0.77 1.01 -10.11
CA GLN A 125 -0.27 1.98 -9.76
C GLN A 125 -1.64 1.56 -10.31
N HIS A 126 -2.69 1.91 -9.54
CA HIS A 126 -4.10 1.85 -9.94
C HIS A 126 -4.61 0.46 -10.37
N LEU A 127 -4.09 -0.60 -9.74
CA LEU A 127 -4.58 -1.97 -9.92
C LEU A 127 -5.39 -2.43 -8.70
N ARG A 128 -6.37 -3.31 -8.94
CA ARG A 128 -7.06 -4.07 -7.89
C ARG A 128 -6.58 -5.51 -7.92
N VAL A 129 -6.13 -6.04 -6.79
CA VAL A 129 -5.63 -7.40 -6.66
C VAL A 129 -6.44 -8.10 -5.56
N ARG A 130 -7.22 -9.10 -5.95
CA ARG A 130 -8.23 -9.77 -5.14
C ARG A 130 -8.11 -11.29 -5.27
N PRO A 131 -7.10 -11.93 -4.67
CA PRO A 131 -6.88 -13.36 -4.82
C PRO A 131 -8.12 -14.20 -4.47
N GLY A 132 -8.77 -13.90 -3.36
CA GLY A 132 -9.90 -14.63 -2.81
C GLY A 132 -9.55 -16.08 -2.45
N ASP A 133 -10.54 -16.82 -2.03
CA ASP A 133 -10.40 -18.26 -1.75
C ASP A 133 -10.26 -19.12 -3.02
N ALA A 134 -10.48 -18.53 -4.20
CA ALA A 134 -10.40 -19.21 -5.51
C ALA A 134 -11.30 -20.45 -5.62
N GLY A 135 -12.39 -20.51 -4.85
CA GLY A 135 -13.30 -21.65 -4.77
C GLY A 135 -12.73 -22.85 -4.01
N GLU A 136 -11.64 -22.65 -3.30
CA GLU A 136 -11.03 -23.71 -2.48
C GLU A 136 -11.76 -23.89 -1.14
N PRO A 137 -11.88 -25.13 -0.65
CA PRO A 137 -12.47 -25.37 0.64
C PRO A 137 -11.59 -24.82 1.78
N LYS A 138 -12.21 -24.59 2.93
CA LYS A 138 -11.51 -24.20 4.16
C LYS A 138 -10.35 -25.15 4.44
N LYS A 139 -9.17 -24.57 4.76
CA LYS A 139 -7.93 -25.30 5.11
C LYS A 139 -7.37 -26.21 3.99
N SER A 140 -7.71 -25.95 2.74
CA SER A 140 -7.16 -26.71 1.59
C SER A 140 -5.67 -26.51 1.36
N GLY A 141 -5.08 -25.43 1.91
CA GLY A 141 -3.70 -25.03 1.68
C GLY A 141 -3.52 -23.99 0.58
N TRP A 142 -4.59 -23.49 -0.03
CA TRP A 142 -4.53 -22.31 -0.86
C TRP A 142 -4.30 -21.09 0.03
N ALA A 143 -3.09 -20.49 -0.08
CA ALA A 143 -2.63 -19.36 0.72
C ALA A 143 -1.93 -18.37 -0.21
N CYS A 144 -2.69 -17.40 -0.73
CA CYS A 144 -2.23 -16.46 -1.74
C CYS A 144 -2.19 -15.05 -1.16
N ASP A 145 -1.01 -14.41 -1.28
CA ASP A 145 -0.83 -12.99 -1.02
C ASP A 145 -1.45 -12.15 -2.14
N GLY A 146 -1.86 -10.93 -1.81
CA GLY A 146 -2.19 -9.94 -2.83
C GLY A 146 -0.95 -9.49 -3.59
N LEU A 147 0.05 -8.97 -2.88
CA LEU A 147 1.38 -8.67 -3.42
C LEU A 147 2.43 -8.84 -2.33
N THR A 148 3.53 -9.53 -2.67
CA THR A 148 4.71 -9.58 -1.80
C THR A 148 5.98 -9.23 -2.58
N THR A 149 6.89 -8.47 -1.94
CA THR A 149 8.26 -8.30 -2.42
C THR A 149 9.17 -9.26 -1.70
N SER A 150 10.19 -9.83 -2.34
CA SER A 150 11.03 -10.85 -1.70
C SER A 150 12.46 -10.84 -2.18
N GLY A 151 13.37 -10.89 -1.22
CA GLY A 151 14.82 -11.01 -1.47
C GLY A 151 15.57 -9.69 -1.51
N GLY A 152 16.90 -9.77 -1.45
CA GLY A 152 17.80 -8.61 -1.41
C GLY A 152 17.78 -7.78 -2.70
N ASP A 153 17.39 -8.38 -3.82
CA ASP A 153 17.26 -7.71 -5.12
C ASP A 153 15.92 -6.96 -5.27
N ALA A 154 15.00 -7.10 -4.31
CA ALA A 154 13.72 -6.37 -4.30
C ALA A 154 13.88 -5.04 -3.57
N TYR A 155 14.19 -3.97 -4.31
CA TYR A 155 14.39 -2.62 -3.77
C TYR A 155 13.99 -1.52 -4.75
N ASN A 156 13.89 -0.27 -4.28
CA ASN A 156 13.40 0.87 -5.06
C ASN A 156 12.02 0.55 -5.66
N ILE A 157 11.06 0.23 -4.82
CA ILE A 157 9.71 -0.21 -5.25
C ILE A 157 8.67 0.76 -4.71
N ILE A 158 7.73 1.15 -5.58
CA ILE A 158 6.54 1.94 -5.23
C ILE A 158 5.30 1.16 -5.64
N ILE A 159 4.42 0.91 -4.68
CA ILE A 159 3.07 0.39 -4.88
C ILE A 159 2.11 1.46 -4.40
N ASP A 160 1.43 2.11 -5.33
CA ASP A 160 0.70 3.34 -5.04
C ASP A 160 -0.71 3.32 -5.67
N HIS A 161 -1.71 3.84 -4.94
CA HIS A 161 -3.10 3.86 -5.39
C HIS A 161 -3.60 2.51 -5.92
N CYS A 162 -3.29 1.41 -5.22
CA CYS A 162 -3.82 0.08 -5.54
C CYS A 162 -4.82 -0.37 -4.47
N SER A 163 -5.60 -1.40 -4.80
CA SER A 163 -6.52 -2.03 -3.84
C SER A 163 -6.16 -3.51 -3.70
N PHE A 164 -5.77 -3.91 -2.50
CA PHE A 164 -5.45 -5.30 -2.14
C PHE A 164 -6.49 -5.79 -1.16
N THR A 165 -7.34 -6.71 -1.59
CA THR A 165 -8.41 -7.27 -0.76
C THR A 165 -8.53 -8.77 -0.97
N TRP A 166 -9.07 -9.45 0.06
CA TRP A 166 -9.41 -10.87 0.01
C TRP A 166 -8.22 -11.81 -0.15
N ALA A 167 -7.02 -11.37 0.21
CA ALA A 167 -5.92 -12.32 0.31
C ALA A 167 -6.19 -13.37 1.40
N VAL A 168 -5.68 -14.56 1.18
CA VAL A 168 -5.80 -15.68 2.14
C VAL A 168 -4.60 -15.73 3.08
N ASP A 169 -3.46 -15.22 2.65
CA ASP A 169 -2.34 -14.85 3.54
C ASP A 169 -2.30 -13.32 3.66
N GLU A 170 -1.22 -12.60 3.39
CA GLU A 170 -1.19 -11.15 3.51
C GLU A 170 -1.73 -10.43 2.27
N ASN A 171 -2.45 -9.32 2.49
CA ASN A 171 -2.87 -8.48 1.38
C ASN A 171 -1.68 -7.78 0.70
N LEU A 172 -0.70 -7.25 1.49
CA LEU A 172 0.45 -6.50 0.95
C LEU A 172 1.67 -6.63 1.86
N SER A 173 2.77 -7.21 1.36
CA SER A 173 3.92 -7.58 2.20
C SER A 173 5.28 -7.24 1.59
N ALA A 174 6.29 -7.13 2.47
CA ALA A 174 7.70 -7.11 2.13
C ALA A 174 8.44 -8.22 2.89
N SER A 175 9.25 -9.03 2.19
CA SER A 175 9.81 -10.26 2.72
C SER A 175 11.22 -10.55 2.18
N GLY A 176 11.69 -11.77 2.43
CA GLY A 176 12.95 -12.32 1.96
C GLY A 176 13.41 -13.50 2.80
N ARG A 177 14.66 -13.89 2.64
CA ARG A 177 15.28 -14.95 3.43
C ARG A 177 15.70 -14.42 4.80
N ARG A 178 14.73 -14.26 5.68
CA ARG A 178 14.82 -13.56 6.96
C ARG A 178 15.96 -14.01 7.87
N THR A 179 16.39 -15.26 7.81
CA THR A 179 17.46 -15.81 8.66
C THR A 179 18.86 -15.60 8.07
N GLU A 180 18.96 -15.14 6.83
CA GLU A 180 20.21 -14.89 6.12
C GLU A 180 20.72 -13.44 6.29
N GLY A 181 19.91 -12.57 6.92
CA GLY A 181 20.29 -11.19 7.25
C GLY A 181 19.80 -10.15 6.24
N PRO A 182 20.21 -8.88 6.42
CA PRO A 182 19.64 -7.74 5.72
C PRO A 182 19.86 -7.72 4.21
N ASP A 183 20.92 -8.40 3.71
CA ASP A 183 21.22 -8.43 2.27
C ASP A 183 20.36 -9.43 1.50
N SER A 184 19.56 -10.21 2.22
CA SER A 184 18.68 -11.24 1.65
C SER A 184 17.19 -10.86 1.76
N THR A 185 16.88 -9.62 2.11
CA THR A 185 15.54 -9.13 2.34
C THR A 185 15.26 -7.83 1.62
N SER A 186 13.99 -7.59 1.32
CA SER A 186 13.50 -6.41 0.60
C SER A 186 13.81 -5.10 1.33
N HIS A 187 14.06 -4.03 0.58
CA HIS A 187 14.38 -2.73 1.16
C HIS A 187 14.05 -1.55 0.23
N LYS A 188 13.97 -0.33 0.79
CA LYS A 188 13.62 0.90 0.06
C LYS A 188 12.30 0.76 -0.70
N ILE A 189 11.24 0.44 0.04
CA ILE A 189 9.91 0.19 -0.50
C ILE A 189 8.94 1.23 0.03
N THR A 190 8.03 1.67 -0.82
CA THR A 190 6.92 2.54 -0.48
C THR A 190 5.60 1.87 -0.84
N PHE A 191 4.72 1.73 0.14
CA PHE A 191 3.32 1.37 -0.01
C PHE A 191 2.47 2.60 0.34
N SER A 192 1.88 3.25 -0.65
CA SER A 192 1.17 4.52 -0.45
C SER A 192 -0.21 4.54 -1.07
N ASN A 193 -1.14 5.22 -0.39
CA ASN A 193 -2.50 5.46 -0.88
C ASN A 193 -3.28 4.21 -1.30
N ASN A 194 -2.99 3.05 -0.70
CA ASN A 194 -3.65 1.80 -1.04
C ASN A 194 -4.85 1.53 -0.13
N ILE A 195 -5.82 0.76 -0.63
CA ILE A 195 -6.77 0.02 0.20
C ILE A 195 -6.17 -1.35 0.48
N ILE A 196 -6.05 -1.73 1.75
CA ILE A 196 -5.51 -3.00 2.23
C ILE A 196 -6.56 -3.58 3.19
N ALA A 197 -7.49 -4.37 2.66
CA ALA A 197 -8.70 -4.69 3.41
C ALA A 197 -9.19 -6.12 3.24
N GLU A 198 -10.01 -6.55 4.21
CA GLU A 198 -10.75 -7.81 4.13
C GLU A 198 -9.89 -9.03 3.80
N GLY A 199 -8.69 -9.14 4.40
CA GLY A 199 -7.98 -10.40 4.39
C GLY A 199 -8.90 -11.51 4.93
N LEU A 200 -9.06 -12.62 4.18
CA LEU A 200 -10.03 -13.67 4.50
C LEU A 200 -9.61 -14.41 5.78
N ASN A 201 -10.56 -14.61 6.70
CA ASN A 201 -10.25 -15.14 8.02
C ASN A 201 -10.28 -16.67 8.08
N ASP A 202 -11.39 -17.32 8.35
CA ASP A 202 -11.49 -18.79 8.37
C ASP A 202 -11.74 -19.35 6.97
N SER A 203 -10.72 -19.27 6.13
CA SER A 203 -10.79 -19.58 4.70
C SER A 203 -9.91 -20.79 4.34
N SER A 204 -9.33 -20.79 3.15
CA SER A 204 -8.55 -21.90 2.60
C SER A 204 -7.14 -22.07 3.17
N HIS A 205 -6.64 -21.12 3.98
CA HIS A 205 -5.30 -21.21 4.61
C HIS A 205 -5.20 -22.39 5.57
N GLU A 206 -4.15 -23.23 5.43
CA GLU A 206 -3.97 -24.45 6.22
C GLU A 206 -3.89 -24.22 7.74
N LYS A 207 -3.36 -23.07 8.19
CA LYS A 207 -3.24 -22.70 9.60
C LYS A 207 -4.57 -22.29 10.26
N GLY A 208 -5.69 -22.25 9.50
CA GLY A 208 -6.98 -21.74 9.97
C GLY A 208 -7.05 -20.21 9.96
N PRO A 209 -7.77 -19.56 10.90
CA PRO A 209 -8.06 -18.13 10.84
C PRO A 209 -6.84 -17.26 10.54
N HIS A 210 -6.86 -16.54 9.41
CA HIS A 210 -5.67 -15.88 8.85
C HIS A 210 -5.95 -14.52 8.17
N SER A 211 -6.92 -13.75 8.65
CA SER A 211 -7.17 -12.39 8.13
C SER A 211 -6.01 -11.45 8.44
N LYS A 212 -5.22 -11.08 7.42
CA LYS A 212 -3.98 -10.30 7.56
C LYS A 212 -3.95 -9.11 6.60
N GLY A 213 -3.58 -7.94 7.14
CA GLY A 213 -3.33 -6.75 6.33
C GLY A 213 -1.99 -6.83 5.59
N GLY A 214 -0.89 -6.56 6.29
CA GLY A 214 0.43 -6.57 5.66
C GLY A 214 1.57 -6.90 6.62
N LEU A 215 2.56 -7.65 6.13
CA LEU A 215 3.72 -8.08 6.87
C LEU A 215 5.00 -7.45 6.34
N ILE A 216 5.74 -6.81 7.22
CA ILE A 216 7.12 -6.40 6.97
C ILE A 216 8.01 -7.39 7.71
N HIS A 217 8.55 -8.34 6.96
CA HIS A 217 9.27 -9.48 7.51
C HIS A 217 10.65 -9.09 8.05
N ASP A 218 11.22 -9.96 8.88
CA ASP A 218 12.50 -9.73 9.54
C ASP A 218 13.58 -9.20 8.57
N PHE A 219 14.38 -8.24 9.01
CA PHE A 219 15.44 -7.55 8.25
C PHE A 219 14.99 -6.67 7.08
N CYS A 220 13.72 -6.61 6.70
CA CYS A 220 13.28 -5.60 5.73
C CYS A 220 13.53 -4.20 6.28
N ARG A 221 14.14 -3.32 5.49
CA ARG A 221 14.57 -1.99 5.95
C ARG A 221 14.14 -0.88 4.99
N ASP A 222 14.02 0.33 5.53
CA ASP A 222 13.59 1.50 4.76
C ASP A 222 12.22 1.26 4.08
N ILE A 223 11.25 0.84 4.89
CA ILE A 223 9.88 0.58 4.43
C ILE A 223 8.99 1.76 4.82
N ALA A 224 8.31 2.34 3.84
CA ALA A 224 7.34 3.42 4.05
C ALA A 224 5.91 2.93 3.82
N ILE A 225 5.06 3.08 4.82
CA ILE A 225 3.63 2.78 4.78
C ILE A 225 2.90 4.11 4.97
N VAL A 226 2.38 4.72 3.88
CA VAL A 226 1.95 6.12 3.90
C VAL A 226 0.56 6.31 3.27
N GLY A 227 -0.36 6.91 4.00
CA GLY A 227 -1.67 7.32 3.47
C GLY A 227 -2.62 6.19 3.08
N ASN A 228 -2.42 4.97 3.61
CA ASN A 228 -3.25 3.82 3.26
C ASN A 228 -4.50 3.70 4.13
N LEU A 229 -5.51 3.02 3.61
CA LEU A 229 -6.63 2.49 4.37
C LEU A 229 -6.39 1.01 4.69
N TYR A 230 -6.30 0.67 5.96
CA TYR A 230 -6.45 -0.71 6.44
C TYR A 230 -7.86 -0.89 6.99
N ALA A 231 -8.61 -1.87 6.49
CA ALA A 231 -9.98 -2.10 6.97
C ALA A 231 -10.30 -3.60 7.06
N HIS A 232 -10.99 -3.98 8.14
CA HIS A 232 -11.53 -5.34 8.33
C HIS A 232 -10.47 -6.47 8.22
N ASN A 233 -9.24 -6.23 8.68
CA ASN A 233 -8.24 -7.28 8.84
C ASN A 233 -8.07 -7.59 10.33
N ASP A 234 -7.97 -8.85 10.69
CA ASP A 234 -7.83 -9.28 12.08
C ASP A 234 -6.54 -8.77 12.74
N MET A 235 -5.43 -8.82 12.00
CA MET A 235 -4.10 -8.43 12.47
C MET A 235 -3.26 -7.84 11.33
N ARG A 236 -2.06 -7.34 11.68
CA ARG A 236 -1.03 -6.89 10.73
C ARG A 236 -1.47 -5.65 9.93
N ASN A 237 -1.83 -4.57 10.63
CA ASN A 237 -2.31 -3.33 10.02
C ASN A 237 -1.37 -2.11 10.22
N PRO A 238 -0.04 -2.15 9.85
CA PRO A 238 0.79 -3.29 9.44
C PRO A 238 1.50 -4.02 10.60
N TYR A 239 2.28 -5.07 10.28
CA TYR A 239 3.14 -5.78 11.23
C TYR A 239 4.62 -5.67 10.83
N PHE A 240 5.45 -5.11 11.70
CA PHE A 240 6.91 -5.02 11.56
C PHE A 240 7.58 -6.03 12.50
N LYS A 241 8.39 -6.95 11.93
CA LYS A 241 9.11 -7.98 12.67
C LYS A 241 10.51 -7.53 13.10
N ALA A 242 11.34 -8.48 13.56
CA ALA A 242 12.67 -8.19 14.07
C ALA A 242 13.58 -7.52 13.03
N HIS A 243 14.47 -6.62 13.48
CA HIS A 243 15.45 -5.89 12.67
C HIS A 243 14.86 -5.00 11.57
N THR A 244 13.55 -4.83 11.52
CA THR A 244 12.92 -3.98 10.50
C THR A 244 13.08 -2.50 10.82
N THR A 245 13.18 -1.68 9.77
CA THR A 245 13.14 -0.22 9.90
C THR A 245 12.13 0.38 8.94
N GLY A 246 11.45 1.44 9.35
CA GLY A 246 10.50 2.11 8.47
C GLY A 246 9.72 3.24 9.09
N VAL A 247 8.77 3.74 8.32
CA VAL A 247 7.82 4.76 8.74
C VAL A 247 6.39 4.31 8.49
N ILE A 248 5.49 4.62 9.40
CA ILE A 248 4.04 4.41 9.29
C ILE A 248 3.39 5.78 9.48
N VAL A 249 2.91 6.38 8.38
CA VAL A 249 2.52 7.80 8.36
C VAL A 249 1.15 7.99 7.72
N ASN A 250 0.28 8.70 8.42
CA ASN A 250 -1.04 9.13 7.91
C ASN A 250 -1.94 7.99 7.39
N ASN A 251 -1.83 6.80 7.97
CA ASN A 251 -2.74 5.71 7.62
C ASN A 251 -4.02 5.78 8.44
N LEU A 252 -5.12 5.39 7.84
CA LEU A 252 -6.41 5.16 8.49
C LEU A 252 -6.58 3.65 8.71
N ILE A 253 -6.79 3.25 9.96
CA ILE A 253 -7.01 1.87 10.34
C ILE A 253 -8.43 1.75 10.88
N TYR A 254 -9.26 0.94 10.24
CA TYR A 254 -10.66 0.77 10.62
C TYR A 254 -11.00 -0.70 10.91
N ASN A 255 -11.69 -0.90 12.02
CA ASN A 255 -12.22 -2.21 12.42
C ASN A 255 -11.17 -3.35 12.37
N PRO A 256 -9.93 -3.15 12.91
CA PRO A 256 -9.02 -4.27 13.09
C PRO A 256 -9.63 -5.25 14.10
N GLY A 257 -9.34 -6.54 13.95
CA GLY A 257 -9.84 -7.55 14.89
C GLY A 257 -9.06 -7.52 16.21
N ARG A 258 -7.94 -8.23 16.28
CA ARG A 258 -7.13 -8.38 17.51
C ARG A 258 -6.03 -7.34 17.66
N VAL A 259 -5.41 -6.89 16.56
CA VAL A 259 -4.25 -5.97 16.60
C VAL A 259 -4.29 -5.01 15.41
N ALA A 260 -4.10 -3.72 15.70
CA ALA A 260 -3.88 -2.70 14.68
C ALA A 260 -2.41 -2.73 14.21
N ILE A 261 -1.59 -1.73 14.49
CA ILE A 261 -0.16 -1.75 14.20
C ILE A 261 0.53 -2.72 15.16
N GLN A 262 1.28 -3.67 14.62
CA GLN A 262 1.98 -4.68 15.40
C GLN A 262 3.49 -4.53 15.23
N LEU A 263 4.22 -4.42 16.35
CA LEU A 263 5.68 -4.53 16.39
C LEU A 263 5.99 -5.74 17.26
N TYR A 264 6.58 -6.81 16.67
CA TYR A 264 6.80 -8.02 17.44
C TYR A 264 7.75 -8.99 16.69
N TYR A 265 8.41 -9.85 17.46
CA TYR A 265 9.03 -11.08 16.97
C TYR A 265 8.90 -12.20 18.00
N SER A 266 8.82 -13.46 17.55
CA SER A 266 8.88 -14.60 18.43
C SER A 266 10.32 -15.08 18.58
N LYS A 267 10.81 -15.17 19.81
CA LYS A 267 12.18 -15.67 20.08
C LYS A 267 12.39 -17.09 19.56
N SER A 268 11.36 -17.94 19.58
CA SER A 268 11.43 -19.32 19.07
C SER A 268 11.74 -19.39 17.56
N GLU A 269 11.40 -18.35 16.79
CA GLU A 269 11.75 -18.29 15.36
C GLU A 269 13.24 -18.06 15.12
N TRP A 270 14.01 -17.71 16.18
CA TRP A 270 15.42 -17.32 16.13
C TRP A 270 16.37 -18.32 16.81
N GLU A 271 15.84 -19.42 17.43
CA GLU A 271 16.62 -20.38 18.21
C GLU A 271 17.82 -20.98 17.49
N ASN A 272 17.81 -21.05 16.16
CA ASN A 272 18.91 -21.57 15.35
C ASN A 272 19.34 -20.56 14.26
N ALA A 273 18.96 -19.31 14.40
CA ALA A 273 19.32 -18.27 13.44
C ALA A 273 20.76 -17.80 13.68
N ARG A 274 21.38 -17.29 12.63
CA ARG A 274 22.74 -16.69 12.69
C ARG A 274 22.78 -15.40 13.53
N TYR A 275 21.65 -14.72 13.65
CA TYR A 275 21.52 -13.43 14.29
C TYR A 275 20.62 -13.53 15.52
N GLU A 276 20.92 -12.74 16.55
CA GLU A 276 19.96 -12.52 17.66
C GLU A 276 18.89 -11.53 17.21
N PRO A 277 17.63 -11.71 17.64
CA PRO A 277 16.56 -10.79 17.25
C PRO A 277 16.66 -9.44 17.95
N GLU A 278 16.49 -8.37 17.21
CA GLU A 278 16.38 -7.00 17.72
C GLU A 278 14.98 -6.43 17.43
N ASN A 279 14.58 -5.45 18.22
CA ASN A 279 13.32 -4.73 18.00
C ASN A 279 13.26 -4.07 16.61
N ALA A 280 12.08 -4.02 16.05
CA ALA A 280 11.78 -3.10 14.96
C ALA A 280 12.02 -1.65 15.41
N LYS A 281 12.50 -0.78 14.52
CA LYS A 281 12.72 0.65 14.77
C LYS A 281 11.90 1.47 13.80
N VAL A 282 10.80 2.08 14.26
CA VAL A 282 9.76 2.65 13.40
C VAL A 282 9.35 4.05 13.84
N SER A 283 9.21 4.97 12.89
CA SER A 283 8.57 6.27 13.13
C SER A 283 7.09 6.20 12.78
N ILE A 284 6.19 6.45 13.75
CA ILE A 284 4.72 6.28 13.64
C ILE A 284 4.07 7.63 13.86
N ILE A 285 3.61 8.28 12.78
CA ILE A 285 3.18 9.68 12.83
C ILE A 285 1.86 9.89 12.10
N GLY A 286 0.93 10.61 12.72
CA GLY A 286 -0.32 11.05 12.10
C GLY A 286 -1.28 9.94 11.76
N ASN A 287 -1.15 8.73 12.33
CA ASN A 287 -2.08 7.64 12.02
C ASN A 287 -3.36 7.73 12.84
N VAL A 288 -4.45 7.24 12.28
CA VAL A 288 -5.77 7.27 12.92
C VAL A 288 -6.37 5.87 12.97
N LEU A 289 -6.76 5.44 14.17
CA LEU A 289 -7.46 4.17 14.39
C LEU A 289 -8.93 4.44 14.78
N TYR A 290 -9.84 3.74 14.16
CA TYR A 290 -11.22 3.59 14.62
C TYR A 290 -11.57 2.11 14.83
N ALA A 291 -11.95 1.76 16.05
CA ALA A 291 -12.51 0.45 16.35
C ALA A 291 -13.89 0.28 15.66
N GLY A 292 -14.19 -0.96 15.26
CA GLY A 292 -15.47 -1.32 14.67
C GLY A 292 -16.06 -2.58 15.30
N LYS A 293 -16.99 -3.23 14.61
CA LYS A 293 -17.76 -4.39 15.09
C LYS A 293 -16.85 -5.59 15.46
N SER A 294 -15.77 -5.80 14.71
CA SER A 294 -14.86 -6.96 14.91
C SER A 294 -13.70 -6.67 15.86
N THR A 295 -13.58 -5.42 16.34
CA THR A 295 -12.44 -5.00 17.16
C THR A 295 -12.54 -5.51 18.59
N SER A 296 -11.43 -6.05 19.12
CA SER A 296 -11.34 -6.53 20.51
C SER A 296 -11.39 -5.39 21.52
N ASP A 297 -11.87 -5.68 22.73
CA ASP A 297 -12.01 -4.70 23.82
C ASP A 297 -10.67 -4.14 24.35
N THR A 298 -9.55 -4.79 24.01
CA THR A 298 -8.19 -4.40 24.49
C THR A 298 -7.36 -3.73 23.38
N MET A 299 -8.03 -3.01 22.47
CA MET A 299 -7.37 -2.37 21.34
C MET A 299 -6.50 -1.17 21.74
N ALA A 300 -5.34 -1.06 21.09
CA ALA A 300 -4.49 0.12 21.05
C ALA A 300 -3.98 0.35 19.62
N LEU A 301 -3.49 1.56 19.30
CA LEU A 301 -2.96 1.83 17.96
C LEU A 301 -1.74 0.98 17.66
N VAL A 302 -0.79 0.86 18.61
CA VAL A 302 0.46 0.07 18.47
C VAL A 302 0.54 -0.94 19.58
N ALA A 303 0.79 -2.19 19.24
CA ALA A 303 0.83 -3.26 20.23
C ALA A 303 2.06 -4.15 20.12
N ALA A 304 2.33 -4.85 21.21
CA ALA A 304 3.30 -5.88 21.52
C ALA A 304 4.67 -5.34 21.98
N MET A 305 5.74 -5.35 21.17
CA MET A 305 7.05 -4.89 21.62
C MET A 305 7.89 -4.39 20.43
N GLY A 306 8.57 -3.26 20.58
CA GLY A 306 9.37 -2.64 19.53
C GLY A 306 9.84 -1.27 19.97
N ASP A 307 10.69 -0.63 19.18
CA ASP A 307 11.20 0.71 19.41
C ASP A 307 10.47 1.68 18.45
N ALA A 308 9.63 2.56 18.98
CA ALA A 308 8.79 3.46 18.20
C ALA A 308 8.98 4.92 18.59
N TYR A 309 9.23 5.80 17.62
CA TYR A 309 8.95 7.21 17.75
C TYR A 309 7.49 7.46 17.40
N MET A 310 6.76 8.16 18.23
CA MET A 310 5.33 8.41 18.04
C MET A 310 5.02 9.90 18.14
N GLU A 311 4.27 10.44 17.16
CA GLU A 311 3.87 11.84 17.13
C GLU A 311 2.50 11.96 16.47
N ASP A 312 1.61 12.80 17.02
CA ASP A 312 0.32 13.17 16.42
C ASP A 312 -0.53 11.99 15.91
N ASN A 313 -0.69 10.92 16.73
CA ASN A 313 -1.53 9.79 16.39
C ASN A 313 -2.84 9.82 17.17
N LEU A 314 -3.93 9.32 16.58
CA LEU A 314 -5.25 9.25 17.20
C LEU A 314 -5.78 7.83 17.21
N ALA A 315 -6.51 7.45 18.24
CA ALA A 315 -7.18 6.16 18.33
C ALA A 315 -8.52 6.29 19.05
N PHE A 316 -9.57 5.70 18.49
CA PHE A 316 -10.93 5.82 18.98
C PHE A 316 -11.64 4.46 19.01
N ASP A 317 -12.48 4.27 20.04
CA ASP A 317 -13.44 3.17 20.06
C ASP A 317 -14.60 3.43 19.06
N SER A 318 -15.53 2.48 18.95
CA SER A 318 -16.71 2.60 18.09
C SER A 318 -17.67 3.73 18.46
N LYS A 319 -17.52 4.32 19.65
CA LYS A 319 -18.32 5.43 20.18
C LYS A 319 -17.60 6.77 20.07
N GLY A 320 -16.36 6.78 19.58
CA GLY A 320 -15.50 7.96 19.49
C GLY A 320 -14.75 8.29 20.79
N THR A 321 -14.71 7.39 21.76
CA THR A 321 -13.90 7.56 22.97
C THR A 321 -12.44 7.24 22.66
N ALA A 322 -11.52 8.03 23.20
CA ALA A 322 -10.09 7.80 22.96
C ALA A 322 -9.63 6.45 23.53
N LEU A 323 -8.89 5.72 22.70
CA LEU A 323 -8.19 4.48 23.05
C LEU A 323 -6.72 4.75 23.36
N PRO A 324 -6.04 3.85 24.09
CA PRO A 324 -4.60 3.92 24.29
C PRO A 324 -3.84 3.92 22.95
N LEU A 325 -2.77 4.70 22.87
CA LEU A 325 -1.89 4.66 21.70
C LEU A 325 -0.93 3.47 21.71
N THR A 326 -0.62 2.91 22.88
CA THR A 326 0.27 1.75 23.00
C THR A 326 -0.27 0.70 23.96
N TYR A 327 0.05 -0.57 23.69
CA TYR A 327 -0.21 -1.70 24.58
C TYR A 327 0.97 -2.69 24.54
N GLY A 328 1.41 -3.14 25.71
CA GLY A 328 2.55 -4.07 25.84
C GLY A 328 3.88 -3.36 26.07
N GLY A 329 4.97 -3.92 25.54
CA GLY A 329 6.35 -3.48 25.76
C GLY A 329 6.91 -2.57 24.68
N ILE A 330 6.14 -1.56 24.24
CA ILE A 330 6.64 -0.57 23.25
C ILE A 330 7.60 0.40 23.95
N ASN A 331 8.83 0.48 23.46
CA ASN A 331 9.82 1.45 23.90
C ASN A 331 9.67 2.74 23.07
N ILE A 332 9.29 3.84 23.74
CA ILE A 332 9.10 5.13 23.07
C ILE A 332 10.44 5.83 22.93
N LEU A 333 10.81 6.09 21.68
CA LEU A 333 12.04 6.79 21.31
C LEU A 333 11.84 8.32 21.39
N SER A 334 12.90 9.03 21.77
CA SER A 334 12.94 10.50 21.79
C SER A 334 13.16 11.13 20.40
N GLU A 335 13.68 10.35 19.45
CA GLU A 335 14.02 10.80 18.09
C GLU A 335 13.55 9.77 17.06
N LYS A 336 13.29 10.25 15.84
CA LYS A 336 12.92 9.41 14.70
C LYS A 336 14.07 8.46 14.34
N PRO A 337 13.93 7.14 14.47
CA PRO A 337 15.01 6.20 14.15
C PRO A 337 15.34 6.20 12.66
N VAL A 338 14.34 6.41 11.81
CA VAL A 338 14.46 6.58 10.35
C VAL A 338 13.42 7.58 9.87
N TRP A 339 13.79 8.36 8.86
CA TRP A 339 12.87 9.29 8.20
C TRP A 339 13.32 9.58 6.76
N PRO A 340 12.48 9.38 5.74
CA PRO A 340 12.82 9.72 4.37
C PRO A 340 12.87 11.24 4.19
N THR A 341 13.91 11.72 3.50
CA THR A 341 14.09 13.15 3.25
C THR A 341 12.89 13.71 2.47
N GLY A 342 12.29 14.77 2.97
CA GLY A 342 11.18 15.47 2.31
C GLY A 342 9.79 14.91 2.61
N LEU A 343 9.63 13.81 3.32
CA LEU A 343 8.32 13.35 3.77
C LEU A 343 7.74 14.33 4.78
N MET A 344 6.56 14.87 4.49
CA MET A 344 5.82 15.78 5.35
C MET A 344 4.48 15.15 5.74
N PRO A 345 4.28 14.81 7.02
CA PRO A 345 3.00 14.25 7.47
C PRO A 345 1.90 15.31 7.47
N LEU A 346 0.67 14.88 7.17
CA LEU A 346 -0.53 15.66 7.45
C LEU A 346 -0.84 15.61 8.96
N PRO A 347 -1.49 16.63 9.51
CA PRO A 347 -2.10 16.55 10.83
C PRO A 347 -3.06 15.35 10.91
N ALA A 348 -3.05 14.62 12.04
CA ALA A 348 -3.87 13.41 12.19
C ALA A 348 -5.38 13.67 11.96
N GLU A 349 -5.87 14.85 12.32
CA GLU A 349 -7.26 15.27 12.11
C GLU A 349 -7.67 15.37 10.64
N GLU A 350 -6.74 15.56 9.72
CA GLU A 350 -6.98 15.64 8.26
C GLU A 350 -6.94 14.25 7.58
N VAL A 351 -6.36 13.24 8.25
CA VAL A 351 -6.09 11.93 7.64
C VAL A 351 -7.36 11.20 7.20
N MET A 352 -8.42 11.27 8.00
CA MET A 352 -9.69 10.64 7.64
C MET A 352 -10.24 11.17 6.30
N GLY A 353 -10.27 12.50 6.15
CA GLY A 353 -10.72 13.14 4.90
C GLY A 353 -9.83 12.78 3.73
N TYR A 354 -8.51 12.94 3.91
CA TYR A 354 -7.54 12.61 2.88
C TYR A 354 -7.64 11.15 2.42
N VAL A 355 -7.61 10.20 3.34
CA VAL A 355 -7.62 8.76 3.02
C VAL A 355 -8.92 8.36 2.31
N THR A 356 -10.08 8.77 2.79
CA THR A 356 -11.36 8.42 2.15
C THR A 356 -11.50 8.98 0.74
N GLU A 357 -10.87 10.11 0.44
CA GLU A 357 -10.88 10.73 -0.88
C GLU A 357 -9.89 10.07 -1.85
N HIS A 358 -8.67 9.75 -1.40
CA HIS A 358 -7.53 9.48 -2.30
C HIS A 358 -7.12 8.02 -2.41
N VAL A 359 -7.47 7.12 -1.48
CA VAL A 359 -6.97 5.74 -1.51
C VAL A 359 -7.61 4.83 -2.56
N GLY A 360 -6.87 3.79 -2.90
CA GLY A 360 -7.32 2.70 -3.76
C GLY A 360 -7.10 2.95 -5.24
N ALA A 361 -7.42 1.94 -6.01
CA ALA A 361 -7.31 2.01 -7.46
C ALA A 361 -8.32 3.01 -8.03
N ARG A 362 -7.83 4.02 -8.78
CA ARG A 362 -8.67 5.00 -9.46
C ARG A 362 -9.67 5.70 -8.52
N PRO A 363 -9.22 6.54 -7.58
CA PRO A 363 -10.08 7.10 -6.52
C PRO A 363 -11.34 7.82 -7.02
N LYS A 364 -11.30 8.41 -8.21
CA LYS A 364 -12.46 9.08 -8.83
C LYS A 364 -13.41 8.13 -9.56
N GLU A 365 -12.97 6.91 -9.84
CA GLU A 365 -13.73 5.88 -10.53
C GLU A 365 -13.61 4.53 -9.79
N ARG A 366 -13.80 4.55 -8.47
CA ARG A 366 -13.78 3.33 -7.66
C ARG A 366 -14.85 2.35 -8.11
N ASP A 367 -14.53 1.07 -8.03
CA ASP A 367 -15.54 0.04 -8.23
C ASP A 367 -16.40 -0.17 -6.98
N GLU A 368 -17.41 -1.01 -7.10
CA GLU A 368 -18.38 -1.28 -6.03
C GLU A 368 -17.75 -1.84 -4.74
N VAL A 369 -16.66 -2.62 -4.86
CA VAL A 369 -15.95 -3.19 -3.69
C VAL A 369 -15.19 -2.10 -2.94
N ASP A 370 -14.39 -1.29 -3.64
CA ASP A 370 -13.64 -0.20 -3.02
C ASP A 370 -14.59 0.86 -2.43
N MET A 371 -15.69 1.18 -3.14
CA MET A 371 -16.73 2.08 -2.63
C MET A 371 -17.38 1.55 -1.36
N ARG A 372 -17.71 0.25 -1.31
CA ARG A 372 -18.32 -0.38 -0.14
C ARG A 372 -17.38 -0.32 1.07
N ILE A 373 -16.10 -0.66 0.90
CA ILE A 373 -15.12 -0.63 2.00
C ILE A 373 -14.99 0.78 2.60
N ILE A 374 -14.96 1.82 1.76
CA ILE A 374 -14.92 3.20 2.22
C ILE A 374 -16.24 3.57 2.90
N GLN A 375 -17.38 3.18 2.34
CA GLN A 375 -18.70 3.44 2.92
C GLN A 375 -18.89 2.72 4.26
N ASP A 376 -18.36 1.51 4.41
CA ASP A 376 -18.36 0.78 5.69
C ASP A 376 -17.65 1.58 6.79
N PHE A 377 -16.52 2.22 6.47
CA PHE A 377 -15.85 3.12 7.39
C PHE A 377 -16.72 4.35 7.73
N LEU A 378 -17.28 5.00 6.73
CA LEU A 378 -18.11 6.21 6.92
C LEU A 378 -19.37 5.92 7.75
N ASP A 379 -20.01 4.78 7.52
CA ASP A 379 -21.22 4.33 8.23
C ASP A 379 -20.92 3.58 9.53
N ARG A 380 -19.65 3.32 9.86
CA ARG A 380 -19.22 2.48 10.99
C ARG A 380 -19.81 1.06 10.92
N LYS A 381 -19.78 0.47 9.74
CA LYS A 381 -20.30 -0.88 9.43
C LYS A 381 -19.18 -1.80 8.96
N GLY A 382 -19.58 -2.96 8.44
CA GLY A 382 -18.66 -4.00 7.95
C GLY A 382 -18.07 -4.84 9.08
N GLU A 383 -17.46 -5.94 8.70
CA GLU A 383 -16.85 -6.90 9.61
C GLU A 383 -15.76 -7.71 8.90
N ILE A 384 -14.97 -8.45 9.68
CA ILE A 384 -14.01 -9.43 9.16
C ILE A 384 -14.79 -10.58 8.55
N ILE A 385 -14.43 -11.01 7.35
CA ILE A 385 -15.12 -12.04 6.56
C ILE A 385 -14.26 -13.30 6.39
N ASP A 386 -14.90 -14.42 6.13
CA ASP A 386 -14.26 -15.70 5.86
C ASP A 386 -14.12 -15.97 4.35
N SER A 387 -15.01 -15.41 3.54
CA SER A 387 -15.01 -15.54 2.07
C SER A 387 -15.47 -14.24 1.41
N GLN A 388 -14.92 -13.93 0.26
CA GLN A 388 -15.37 -12.81 -0.58
C GLN A 388 -16.86 -12.94 -0.98
N ASP A 389 -17.41 -14.13 -0.96
CA ASP A 389 -18.82 -14.38 -1.32
C ASP A 389 -19.80 -13.76 -0.31
N GLU A 390 -19.38 -13.54 0.94
CA GLU A 390 -20.17 -12.85 1.98
C GLU A 390 -20.46 -11.38 1.63
N VAL A 391 -19.65 -10.82 0.75
CA VAL A 391 -19.72 -9.40 0.35
C VAL A 391 -19.95 -9.21 -1.15
N GLY A 392 -20.51 -10.21 -1.82
CA GLY A 392 -20.91 -10.15 -3.23
C GLY A 392 -20.02 -10.93 -4.20
N GLY A 393 -18.89 -11.47 -3.75
CA GLY A 393 -18.01 -12.30 -4.56
C GLY A 393 -17.15 -11.54 -5.57
N TYR A 394 -16.51 -12.27 -6.45
CA TYR A 394 -15.67 -11.67 -7.48
C TYR A 394 -16.46 -10.78 -8.43
N PRO A 395 -15.94 -9.58 -8.79
CA PRO A 395 -16.60 -8.70 -9.76
C PRO A 395 -16.78 -9.37 -11.13
N LYS A 396 -17.93 -9.11 -11.75
CA LYS A 396 -18.31 -9.65 -13.07
C LYS A 396 -18.48 -8.49 -14.06
N TYR A 397 -17.37 -7.81 -14.37
CA TYR A 397 -17.42 -6.69 -15.32
C TYR A 397 -17.43 -7.19 -16.75
N GLN A 398 -18.18 -6.49 -17.61
CA GLN A 398 -17.97 -6.62 -19.06
C GLN A 398 -16.61 -6.05 -19.42
N SER A 399 -15.89 -6.75 -20.29
CA SER A 399 -14.64 -6.23 -20.83
C SER A 399 -14.90 -4.98 -21.67
N THR A 400 -14.03 -4.00 -21.52
CA THR A 400 -14.04 -2.76 -22.31
C THR A 400 -12.75 -2.62 -23.07
N PHE A 401 -12.77 -1.82 -24.14
CA PHE A 401 -11.60 -1.53 -24.95
C PHE A 401 -11.53 -0.04 -25.28
N ARG A 402 -10.34 0.54 -25.17
CA ARG A 402 -10.04 1.89 -25.62
C ARG A 402 -8.62 1.95 -26.16
N LYS A 403 -8.48 2.22 -27.47
CA LYS A 403 -7.17 2.49 -28.04
C LYS A 403 -6.59 3.75 -27.41
N LEU A 404 -5.35 3.65 -26.91
CA LEU A 404 -4.66 4.77 -26.31
C LEU A 404 -3.94 5.61 -27.36
N ASP A 405 -4.15 6.91 -27.28
CA ASP A 405 -3.31 7.90 -27.94
C ASP A 405 -2.19 8.31 -26.97
N ILE A 406 -1.01 7.76 -27.20
CA ILE A 406 0.14 7.92 -26.31
C ILE A 406 1.05 8.99 -26.89
N PRO A 407 1.36 10.07 -26.15
CA PRO A 407 2.26 11.10 -26.64
C PRO A 407 3.68 10.56 -26.86
N GLU A 408 4.40 11.13 -27.82
CA GLU A 408 5.81 10.77 -28.06
C GLU A 408 6.73 11.30 -26.95
N ASP A 409 6.37 12.44 -26.35
CA ASP A 409 7.13 13.12 -25.29
C ASP A 409 6.31 13.23 -24.01
N ASN A 410 6.98 13.46 -22.88
CA ASN A 410 6.35 13.72 -21.57
C ASN A 410 5.40 12.59 -21.09
N ILE A 411 5.79 11.34 -21.24
CA ILE A 411 5.01 10.17 -20.82
C ILE A 411 4.63 10.26 -19.32
N GLU A 412 5.53 10.72 -18.49
CA GLU A 412 5.26 10.88 -17.05
C GLU A 412 4.11 11.87 -16.80
N ALA A 413 4.14 13.05 -17.42
CA ALA A 413 3.06 14.04 -17.29
C ALA A 413 1.73 13.50 -17.83
N TRP A 414 1.77 12.72 -18.92
CA TRP A 414 0.58 12.06 -19.46
C TRP A 414 0.01 11.03 -18.46
N LEU A 415 0.83 10.17 -17.86
CA LEU A 415 0.40 9.21 -16.85
C LEU A 415 -0.20 9.90 -15.61
N LEU A 416 0.42 11.00 -15.15
CA LEU A 416 -0.09 11.81 -14.05
C LEU A 416 -1.46 12.44 -14.38
N SER A 417 -1.65 12.90 -15.62
CA SER A 417 -2.94 13.48 -16.05
C SER A 417 -4.08 12.44 -16.02
N LEU A 418 -3.79 11.19 -16.35
CA LEU A 418 -4.76 10.08 -16.28
C LEU A 418 -5.06 9.66 -14.84
N ALA A 419 -4.12 9.77 -13.94
CA ALA A 419 -4.33 9.50 -12.51
C ALA A 419 -5.18 10.60 -11.85
N ALA A 420 -5.07 11.84 -12.32
CA ALA A 420 -5.83 13.00 -11.84
C ALA A 420 -7.26 13.09 -12.44
N ALA A 421 -7.52 12.42 -13.55
CA ALA A 421 -8.83 12.41 -14.21
C ALA A 421 -9.77 11.41 -13.57
#